data_7d581bb642aa283bae064ad0c24d35ff
#
_entry.id   7d581bb642aa283bae064ad0c24d35ff
#
_cell.length_a   1.000
_cell.length_b   1.000
_cell.length_c   1.000
_cell.angle_alpha   90.00
_cell.angle_beta   90.00
_cell.angle_gamma   90.00
#
_symmetry.space_group_name_H-M   'P 1'
#
loop_
_entity.id
_entity.type
_entity.pdbx_description
1 polymer ?
#
loop_
_entity_poly.entity_id
_entity_poly.type
_entity_poly.pdbx_seq_one_letter_code
_entity_poly.pdbx_strand_id
1 'polypeptide(L)'
;MNVAAAVAASAAVWVMRFPQPLDHDFESHSHAVPSGFTSAIASWNAQTPGGSWIEVAMRARLGSHWTAWYQMGHWSADLDGDHRTSMNGQHDGDGRVDTDTLVLAHSADAIQLRARVHPAANGAAPSISLLAVTVDREPVHAFTPVPATKSPAWGVDIPVPELTQRVGAQGGKYGGGGDSWCSPTSVSMVMAYWAAVKEHPEWDVSVADAAAGTYDPAYQGCGNWPFNVAFASRHGLEGWVARLPSLAAMEAYVSAGVPLIASIRVRAGELDGAPYPKTDGHLLVVRGFTDRGDVIVNDPYAEPGSIRRIYQRAQFERVWQDGSHGAVYLIAPPGVL
;
A
#
# COMPACT_ATOMS: atom_id res chain seq x y z
N MET A 1 9.37 -7.40 -20.27
CA MET A 1 8.05 -7.89 -19.82
C MET A 1 7.24 -6.63 -19.50
N ASN A 2 6.06 -6.47 -20.09
CA ASN A 2 5.26 -5.25 -19.85
C ASN A 2 4.74 -5.27 -18.41
N VAL A 3 4.68 -4.14 -17.71
CA VAL A 3 4.13 -4.02 -16.34
C VAL A 3 2.76 -4.67 -16.25
N ALA A 4 1.91 -4.51 -17.29
CA ALA A 4 0.62 -5.19 -17.40
C ALA A 4 0.72 -6.74 -17.29
N ALA A 5 1.82 -7.35 -17.73
CA ALA A 5 2.03 -8.80 -17.60
C ALA A 5 2.48 -9.19 -16.17
N ALA A 6 3.14 -8.29 -15.45
CA ALA A 6 3.50 -8.51 -14.04
C ALA A 6 2.27 -8.38 -13.12
N VAL A 7 1.37 -7.43 -13.42
CA VAL A 7 0.07 -7.28 -12.74
C VAL A 7 -0.81 -8.51 -13.00
N ALA A 8 -0.85 -9.01 -14.24
CA ALA A 8 -1.62 -10.22 -14.59
C ALA A 8 -1.07 -11.51 -13.96
N ALA A 9 0.22 -11.55 -13.57
CA ALA A 9 0.84 -12.70 -12.92
C ALA A 9 0.52 -12.80 -11.42
N SER A 10 0.00 -11.74 -10.80
CA SER A 10 -0.45 -11.74 -9.41
C SER A 10 -1.93 -12.13 -9.36
N ALA A 11 -2.22 -13.43 -9.28
CA ALA A 11 -3.58 -13.94 -9.03
C ALA A 11 -4.21 -13.43 -7.71
N ALA A 12 -3.46 -12.64 -6.95
CA ALA A 12 -3.81 -12.12 -5.64
C ALA A 12 -4.43 -10.71 -5.66
N VAL A 13 -4.46 -10.03 -6.83
CA VAL A 13 -4.98 -8.65 -6.93
C VAL A 13 -6.05 -8.56 -8.00
N TRP A 14 -7.19 -7.97 -7.63
CA TRP A 14 -8.26 -7.59 -8.54
C TRP A 14 -8.42 -6.08 -8.54
N VAL A 15 -8.22 -5.44 -9.71
CA VAL A 15 -8.29 -3.99 -9.90
C VAL A 15 -9.44 -3.64 -10.84
N MET A 16 -10.34 -2.80 -10.38
CA MET A 16 -11.44 -2.23 -11.14
C MET A 16 -11.16 -0.75 -11.39
N ARG A 17 -10.96 -0.37 -12.64
CA ARG A 17 -10.82 1.02 -13.07
C ARG A 17 -12.13 1.52 -13.66
N PHE A 18 -12.49 2.74 -13.30
CA PHE A 18 -13.69 3.40 -13.79
C PHE A 18 -13.28 4.57 -14.69
N PRO A 19 -13.33 4.40 -16.03
CA PRO A 19 -12.96 5.46 -16.98
C PRO A 19 -13.79 6.73 -16.81
N GLN A 20 -15.05 6.56 -16.37
CA GLN A 20 -15.88 7.62 -15.80
C GLN A 20 -15.97 7.36 -14.31
N PRO A 21 -15.37 8.22 -13.47
CA PRO A 21 -15.38 8.03 -12.02
C PRO A 21 -16.81 7.89 -11.48
N LEU A 22 -17.00 6.97 -10.56
CA LEU A 22 -18.28 6.74 -9.91
C LEU A 22 -18.59 7.87 -8.94
N ASP A 23 -19.76 8.47 -9.08
CA ASP A 23 -20.31 9.50 -8.19
C ASP A 23 -21.55 9.01 -7.43
N HIS A 24 -21.79 7.71 -7.43
CA HIS A 24 -22.93 7.02 -6.82
C HIS A 24 -22.48 5.73 -6.14
N ASP A 25 -23.36 5.17 -5.31
CA ASP A 25 -23.12 3.89 -4.64
C ASP A 25 -22.86 2.77 -5.63
N PHE A 26 -21.88 1.94 -5.32
CA PHE A 26 -21.44 0.84 -6.16
C PHE A 26 -21.32 -0.46 -5.38
N GLU A 27 -21.76 -1.56 -5.97
CA GLU A 27 -21.50 -2.92 -5.49
C GLU A 27 -20.98 -3.76 -6.66
N SER A 28 -19.81 -4.37 -6.48
CA SER A 28 -19.19 -5.20 -7.51
C SER A 28 -19.93 -6.51 -7.72
N HIS A 29 -19.77 -7.10 -8.89
CA HIS A 29 -20.01 -8.53 -9.04
C HIS A 29 -19.09 -9.35 -8.14
N SER A 30 -19.46 -10.60 -7.88
CA SER A 30 -18.60 -11.56 -7.20
C SER A 30 -17.34 -11.83 -8.01
N HIS A 31 -16.16 -11.66 -7.40
CA HIS A 31 -14.89 -12.06 -7.99
C HIS A 31 -14.44 -13.38 -7.38
N ALA A 32 -14.28 -14.41 -8.22
CA ALA A 32 -13.86 -15.73 -7.78
C ALA A 32 -12.35 -15.77 -7.50
N VAL A 33 -11.97 -16.42 -6.41
CA VAL A 33 -10.57 -16.68 -6.01
C VAL A 33 -10.39 -18.18 -5.80
N PRO A 34 -10.22 -18.96 -6.89
CA PRO A 34 -10.23 -20.43 -6.81
C PRO A 34 -9.14 -21.04 -5.91
N SER A 35 -8.02 -20.33 -5.72
CA SER A 35 -6.96 -20.73 -4.79
C SER A 35 -7.37 -20.63 -3.33
N GLY A 36 -8.45 -19.92 -3.05
CA GLY A 36 -8.88 -19.55 -1.71
C GLY A 36 -7.98 -18.48 -1.08
N PHE A 37 -8.53 -17.79 -0.07
CA PHE A 37 -7.80 -16.77 0.70
C PHE A 37 -8.32 -16.72 2.14
N THR A 38 -7.50 -16.19 3.05
CA THR A 38 -7.83 -16.00 4.47
C THR A 38 -7.68 -14.54 4.90
N SER A 39 -7.11 -13.68 4.06
CA SER A 39 -7.06 -12.24 4.33
C SER A 39 -7.24 -11.42 3.06
N ALA A 40 -7.74 -10.20 3.22
CA ALA A 40 -7.96 -9.28 2.11
C ALA A 40 -7.76 -7.83 2.55
N ILE A 41 -7.23 -6.99 1.63
CA ILE A 41 -7.05 -5.55 1.81
C ILE A 41 -7.73 -4.85 0.64
N ALA A 42 -8.65 -3.92 0.94
CA ALA A 42 -9.23 -3.05 -0.08
C ALA A 42 -8.35 -1.83 -0.32
N SER A 43 -8.36 -1.29 -1.52
CA SER A 43 -7.75 -0.02 -1.87
C SER A 43 -8.70 0.78 -2.76
N TRP A 44 -8.58 2.10 -2.74
CA TRP A 44 -9.40 2.99 -3.54
C TRP A 44 -8.63 4.21 -4.00
N ASN A 45 -9.02 4.73 -5.18
CA ASN A 45 -8.61 6.04 -5.65
C ASN A 45 -9.86 6.91 -5.75
N ALA A 46 -9.90 7.98 -4.97
CA ALA A 46 -11.07 8.82 -4.84
C ALA A 46 -10.72 10.29 -4.66
N GLN A 47 -11.54 11.16 -5.24
CA GLN A 47 -11.58 12.59 -4.96
C GLN A 47 -12.74 12.84 -4.00
N THR A 48 -12.49 13.54 -2.90
CA THR A 48 -13.48 13.84 -1.86
C THR A 48 -13.45 15.33 -1.52
N PRO A 49 -13.95 16.20 -2.44
CA PRO A 49 -13.87 17.65 -2.27
C PRO A 49 -14.84 18.15 -1.18
N GLY A 50 -14.44 19.23 -0.49
CA GLY A 50 -15.33 20.06 0.33
C GLY A 50 -16.00 19.37 1.51
N GLY A 51 -15.35 18.35 2.09
CA GLY A 51 -15.89 17.56 3.20
C GLY A 51 -16.77 16.37 2.77
N SER A 52 -16.84 16.09 1.47
CA SER A 52 -17.43 14.82 0.99
C SER A 52 -16.53 13.63 1.36
N TRP A 53 -17.10 12.44 1.38
CA TRP A 53 -16.36 11.23 1.78
C TRP A 53 -16.95 9.95 1.18
N ILE A 54 -16.23 8.86 1.30
CA ILE A 54 -16.67 7.54 0.86
C ILE A 54 -16.53 6.50 1.97
N GLU A 55 -17.39 5.48 1.93
CA GLU A 55 -17.22 4.23 2.67
C GLU A 55 -16.79 3.13 1.71
N VAL A 56 -15.85 2.29 2.13
CA VAL A 56 -15.48 1.08 1.41
C VAL A 56 -15.67 -0.13 2.31
N ALA A 57 -16.41 -1.12 1.81
CA ALA A 57 -16.66 -2.37 2.51
C ALA A 57 -16.39 -3.57 1.60
N MET A 58 -16.12 -4.72 2.20
CA MET A 58 -16.01 -5.99 1.48
C MET A 58 -16.71 -7.12 2.23
N ARG A 59 -17.09 -8.16 1.49
CA ARG A 59 -17.54 -9.44 2.04
C ARG A 59 -16.92 -10.59 1.27
N ALA A 60 -16.76 -11.72 1.94
CA ALA A 60 -16.18 -12.93 1.39
C ALA A 60 -17.19 -14.08 1.35
N ARG A 61 -17.01 -15.02 0.43
CA ARG A 61 -17.81 -16.23 0.37
C ARG A 61 -17.07 -17.39 1.02
N LEU A 62 -17.67 -17.97 2.05
CA LEU A 62 -17.19 -19.15 2.77
C LEU A 62 -18.04 -20.34 2.36
N GLY A 63 -17.62 -21.08 1.34
CA GLY A 63 -18.38 -22.19 0.80
C GLY A 63 -19.76 -21.75 0.26
N SER A 64 -20.85 -22.03 1.00
CA SER A 64 -22.22 -21.75 0.55
C SER A 64 -22.80 -20.43 1.04
N HIS A 65 -22.13 -19.71 1.95
CA HIS A 65 -22.65 -18.45 2.48
C HIS A 65 -21.69 -17.26 2.27
N TRP A 66 -22.24 -16.05 2.25
CA TRP A 66 -21.50 -14.82 2.28
C TRP A 66 -21.42 -14.31 3.72
N THR A 67 -20.23 -13.82 4.11
CA THR A 67 -20.06 -13.11 5.37
C THR A 67 -20.93 -11.85 5.44
N ALA A 68 -21.04 -11.24 6.60
CA ALA A 68 -21.46 -9.86 6.70
C ALA A 68 -20.55 -8.93 5.86
N TRP A 69 -21.01 -7.70 5.59
CA TRP A 69 -20.17 -6.65 5.02
C TRP A 69 -19.29 -6.06 6.12
N TYR A 70 -17.98 -6.23 5.99
CA TYR A 70 -16.99 -5.58 6.84
C TYR A 70 -16.60 -4.23 6.26
N GLN A 71 -16.73 -3.17 7.05
CA GLN A 71 -16.31 -1.83 6.69
C GLN A 71 -14.78 -1.76 6.75
N MET A 72 -14.13 -1.37 5.65
CA MET A 72 -12.67 -1.30 5.59
C MET A 72 -12.13 0.09 5.91
N GLY A 73 -12.94 1.10 5.75
CA GLY A 73 -12.60 2.47 6.11
C GLY A 73 -13.58 3.49 5.56
N HIS A 74 -13.60 4.63 6.23
CA HIS A 74 -14.12 5.88 5.69
C HIS A 74 -12.95 6.71 5.18
N TRP A 75 -13.12 7.34 4.05
CA TRP A 75 -12.08 8.17 3.45
C TRP A 75 -12.60 9.55 3.07
N SER A 76 -11.92 10.56 3.61
CA SER A 76 -12.01 11.96 3.20
C SER A 76 -10.60 12.53 3.01
N ALA A 77 -10.43 13.43 2.04
CA ALA A 77 -9.22 14.22 1.91
C ALA A 77 -9.00 15.14 3.11
N ASP A 78 -10.09 15.60 3.70
CA ASP A 78 -10.08 16.49 4.87
C ASP A 78 -9.98 15.67 6.15
N LEU A 79 -9.16 16.12 7.10
CA LEU A 79 -9.03 15.50 8.42
C LEU A 79 -10.14 15.93 9.38
N ASP A 80 -10.86 16.99 9.03
CA ASP A 80 -11.93 17.56 9.85
C ASP A 80 -13.16 16.64 9.83
N GLY A 81 -13.53 16.13 10.99
CA GLY A 81 -14.64 15.20 11.18
C GLY A 81 -14.22 13.73 11.22
N ASP A 82 -15.20 12.84 11.44
CA ASP A 82 -15.02 11.40 11.63
C ASP A 82 -14.98 10.63 10.30
N HIS A 83 -14.67 11.33 9.18
CA HIS A 83 -14.80 10.76 7.84
C HIS A 83 -13.50 10.23 7.23
N ARG A 84 -12.38 10.30 7.97
CA ARG A 84 -11.16 9.58 7.63
C ARG A 84 -10.77 8.72 8.81
N THR A 85 -11.13 7.43 8.75
CA THR A 85 -10.89 6.51 9.87
C THR A 85 -10.96 5.06 9.41
N SER A 86 -10.09 4.22 9.94
CA SER A 86 -10.27 2.76 9.89
C SER A 86 -11.43 2.33 10.80
N MET A 87 -12.01 1.18 10.48
CA MET A 87 -13.21 0.68 11.15
C MET A 87 -12.87 -0.55 11.99
N ASN A 88 -11.99 -0.35 12.98
CA ASN A 88 -11.55 -1.38 13.89
C ASN A 88 -12.69 -1.95 14.78
N GLY A 89 -12.45 -3.12 15.36
CA GLY A 89 -13.35 -3.74 16.34
C GLY A 89 -14.50 -4.53 15.75
N GLN A 90 -14.61 -4.62 14.42
CA GLN A 90 -15.55 -5.52 13.78
C GLN A 90 -15.06 -6.97 13.90
N HIS A 91 -15.89 -7.84 14.46
CA HIS A 91 -15.62 -9.28 14.53
C HIS A 91 -16.93 -10.05 14.67
N ASP A 92 -16.95 -11.25 14.10
CA ASP A 92 -18.03 -12.23 14.21
C ASP A 92 -17.48 -13.66 14.06
N GLY A 93 -18.34 -14.64 13.80
CA GLY A 93 -17.93 -16.03 13.58
C GLY A 93 -17.15 -16.27 12.28
N ASP A 94 -17.26 -15.37 11.31
CA ASP A 94 -16.62 -15.50 9.99
C ASP A 94 -15.27 -14.79 9.91
N GLY A 95 -15.04 -13.72 10.70
CA GLY A 95 -13.79 -12.98 10.66
C GLY A 95 -13.76 -11.71 11.50
N ARG A 96 -12.74 -10.91 11.27
CA ARG A 96 -12.52 -9.61 11.93
C ARG A 96 -11.79 -8.64 11.01
N VAL A 97 -11.84 -7.36 11.35
CA VAL A 97 -11.05 -6.30 10.71
C VAL A 97 -9.94 -5.86 11.67
N ASP A 98 -8.71 -5.99 11.20
CA ASP A 98 -7.50 -5.47 11.87
C ASP A 98 -7.01 -4.26 11.06
N THR A 99 -7.34 -3.05 11.47
CA THR A 99 -7.02 -1.76 10.84
C THR A 99 -7.49 -1.67 9.38
N ASP A 100 -6.73 -2.23 8.45
CA ASP A 100 -6.94 -2.17 7.00
C ASP A 100 -7.10 -3.56 6.36
N THR A 101 -7.07 -4.61 7.18
CA THR A 101 -7.06 -6.00 6.73
C THR A 101 -8.26 -6.76 7.26
N LEU A 102 -9.06 -7.32 6.36
CA LEU A 102 -10.03 -8.36 6.70
C LEU A 102 -9.28 -9.67 6.91
N VAL A 103 -9.44 -10.27 8.08
CA VAL A 103 -8.91 -11.58 8.46
C VAL A 103 -10.07 -12.54 8.66
N LEU A 104 -10.10 -13.62 7.89
CA LEU A 104 -11.18 -14.61 7.91
C LEU A 104 -10.84 -15.80 8.81
N ALA A 105 -11.83 -16.35 9.48
CA ALA A 105 -11.69 -17.56 10.30
C ALA A 105 -11.47 -18.81 9.43
N HIS A 106 -11.98 -18.80 8.20
CA HIS A 106 -11.88 -19.91 7.24
C HIS A 106 -11.53 -19.39 5.85
N SER A 107 -11.01 -20.27 4.97
CA SER A 107 -10.69 -19.90 3.59
C SER A 107 -11.94 -19.57 2.80
N ALA A 108 -11.94 -18.39 2.18
CA ALA A 108 -12.96 -17.93 1.24
C ALA A 108 -12.55 -18.24 -0.20
N ASP A 109 -13.54 -18.33 -1.11
CA ASP A 109 -13.34 -18.62 -2.54
C ASP A 109 -13.88 -17.54 -3.48
N ALA A 110 -14.49 -16.49 -2.92
CA ALA A 110 -14.92 -15.31 -3.67
C ALA A 110 -15.01 -14.07 -2.78
N ILE A 111 -14.91 -12.90 -3.41
CA ILE A 111 -14.97 -11.61 -2.73
C ILE A 111 -15.85 -10.63 -3.49
N GLN A 112 -16.50 -9.71 -2.78
CA GLN A 112 -17.19 -8.54 -3.33
C GLN A 112 -16.73 -7.27 -2.62
N LEU A 113 -16.68 -6.16 -3.35
CA LEU A 113 -16.46 -4.81 -2.85
C LEU A 113 -17.75 -4.00 -2.96
N ARG A 114 -17.95 -3.10 -2.01
CA ARG A 114 -18.99 -2.09 -2.02
C ARG A 114 -18.37 -0.74 -1.65
N ALA A 115 -18.73 0.29 -2.40
CA ALA A 115 -18.43 1.67 -2.07
C ALA A 115 -19.73 2.47 -1.93
N ARG A 116 -19.80 3.36 -0.95
CA ARG A 116 -20.86 4.33 -0.77
C ARG A 116 -20.29 5.72 -0.85
N VAL A 117 -21.03 6.63 -1.46
CA VAL A 117 -20.62 8.02 -1.64
C VAL A 117 -21.49 8.94 -0.77
N HIS A 118 -20.84 9.87 -0.09
CA HIS A 118 -21.47 10.80 0.82
C HIS A 118 -21.13 12.25 0.40
N PRO A 119 -22.04 12.92 -0.32
CA PRO A 119 -21.88 14.32 -0.66
C PRO A 119 -21.79 15.20 0.57
N ALA A 120 -21.02 16.27 0.50
CA ALA A 120 -20.94 17.27 1.53
C ALA A 120 -22.21 18.14 1.59
N ALA A 121 -22.44 18.83 2.71
CA ALA A 121 -23.60 19.72 2.90
C ALA A 121 -23.67 20.86 1.87
N ASN A 122 -22.53 21.27 1.31
CA ASN A 122 -22.44 22.28 0.25
C ASN A 122 -22.72 21.72 -1.16
N GLY A 123 -23.07 20.44 -1.28
CA GLY A 123 -23.34 19.74 -2.54
C GLY A 123 -22.11 19.22 -3.27
N ALA A 124 -20.89 19.40 -2.74
CA ALA A 124 -19.70 18.75 -3.32
C ALA A 124 -19.82 17.22 -3.18
N ALA A 125 -19.66 16.51 -4.30
CA ALA A 125 -19.78 15.06 -4.34
C ALA A 125 -18.41 14.38 -4.48
N PRO A 126 -18.19 13.23 -3.83
CA PRO A 126 -16.98 12.45 -4.04
C PRO A 126 -17.06 11.72 -5.38
N SER A 127 -15.90 11.31 -5.90
CA SER A 127 -15.84 10.44 -7.07
C SER A 127 -14.75 9.38 -6.91
N ILE A 128 -15.01 8.16 -7.41
CA ILE A 128 -14.12 7.00 -7.28
C ILE A 128 -13.65 6.59 -8.68
N SER A 129 -12.35 6.63 -8.93
CA SER A 129 -11.76 6.23 -10.21
C SER A 129 -11.24 4.79 -10.22
N LEU A 130 -10.96 4.22 -9.02
CA LEU A 130 -10.44 2.86 -8.89
C LEU A 130 -10.89 2.25 -7.56
N LEU A 131 -11.25 0.98 -7.63
CA LEU A 131 -11.34 0.08 -6.47
C LEU A 131 -10.45 -1.14 -6.74
N ALA A 132 -9.72 -1.57 -5.73
CA ALA A 132 -8.92 -2.79 -5.81
C ALA A 132 -9.04 -3.60 -4.53
N VAL A 133 -8.81 -4.90 -4.66
CA VAL A 133 -8.64 -5.79 -3.52
C VAL A 133 -7.45 -6.69 -3.77
N THR A 134 -6.59 -6.80 -2.78
CA THR A 134 -5.57 -7.84 -2.74
C THR A 134 -5.97 -8.88 -1.71
N VAL A 135 -5.81 -10.14 -2.08
CA VAL A 135 -6.13 -11.28 -1.22
C VAL A 135 -4.85 -12.06 -0.91
N ASP A 136 -4.84 -12.74 0.23
CA ASP A 136 -3.73 -13.56 0.65
C ASP A 136 -4.21 -14.79 1.43
N ARG A 137 -3.35 -15.78 1.46
CA ARG A 137 -3.53 -16.97 2.29
C ARG A 137 -2.41 -17.03 3.30
N GLU A 138 -2.75 -17.08 4.59
CA GLU A 138 -1.76 -17.27 5.65
C GLU A 138 -0.80 -18.42 5.30
N PRO A 139 0.50 -18.18 5.22
CA PRO A 139 1.46 -19.23 4.90
C PRO A 139 1.55 -20.26 6.04
N VAL A 140 1.63 -21.51 5.68
CA VAL A 140 1.76 -22.61 6.65
C VAL A 140 3.19 -22.70 7.23
N HIS A 141 4.18 -22.16 6.49
CA HIS A 141 5.59 -22.19 6.86
C HIS A 141 6.25 -20.84 6.61
N ALA A 142 7.34 -20.57 7.34
CA ALA A 142 8.19 -19.41 7.07
C ALA A 142 8.71 -19.43 5.62
N PHE A 143 8.86 -18.23 5.06
CA PHE A 143 9.31 -18.08 3.68
C PHE A 143 10.73 -18.58 3.49
N THR A 144 10.95 -19.34 2.42
CA THR A 144 12.27 -19.80 2.01
C THR A 144 12.68 -19.06 0.73
N PRO A 145 13.73 -18.22 0.77
CA PRO A 145 14.21 -17.49 -0.40
C PRO A 145 14.53 -18.43 -1.58
N VAL A 146 14.09 -18.05 -2.77
CA VAL A 146 14.35 -18.80 -3.99
C VAL A 146 15.69 -18.36 -4.59
N PRO A 147 16.52 -19.28 -5.14
CA PRO A 147 17.73 -18.88 -5.86
C PRO A 147 17.44 -17.86 -6.94
N ALA A 148 18.20 -16.76 -6.92
CA ALA A 148 18.00 -15.66 -7.84
C ALA A 148 18.44 -16.01 -9.26
N THR A 149 17.65 -15.61 -10.25
CA THR A 149 18.04 -15.62 -11.67
C THR A 149 18.23 -14.18 -12.11
N LYS A 150 19.34 -13.89 -12.79
CA LYS A 150 19.61 -12.54 -13.30
C LYS A 150 18.47 -12.05 -14.20
N SER A 151 17.96 -10.86 -13.89
CA SER A 151 16.88 -10.22 -14.62
C SER A 151 17.32 -8.87 -15.19
N PRO A 152 16.52 -8.23 -16.09
CA PRO A 152 16.81 -6.89 -16.59
C PRO A 152 16.82 -5.80 -15.51
N ALA A 153 16.29 -6.06 -14.31
CA ALA A 153 16.34 -5.12 -13.21
C ALA A 153 17.71 -5.05 -12.51
N TRP A 154 18.57 -6.07 -12.72
CA TRP A 154 19.89 -6.07 -12.10
C TRP A 154 20.80 -5.00 -12.75
N GLY A 155 21.35 -4.14 -11.91
CA GLY A 155 22.09 -2.94 -12.33
C GLY A 155 21.20 -1.70 -12.48
N VAL A 156 19.88 -1.81 -12.27
CA VAL A 156 18.97 -0.65 -12.27
C VAL A 156 18.95 -0.01 -10.89
N ASP A 157 19.10 1.31 -10.86
CA ASP A 157 18.92 2.16 -9.67
C ASP A 157 18.09 3.38 -10.07
N ILE A 158 16.80 3.36 -9.78
CA ILE A 158 15.87 4.44 -10.10
C ILE A 158 16.20 5.66 -9.23
N PRO A 159 16.32 6.88 -9.80
CA PRO A 159 16.73 8.07 -9.06
C PRO A 159 15.59 8.64 -8.18
N VAL A 160 15.09 7.82 -7.25
CA VAL A 160 14.10 8.25 -6.28
C VAL A 160 14.76 9.21 -5.29
N PRO A 161 14.18 10.41 -5.04
CA PRO A 161 14.70 11.36 -4.04
C PRO A 161 14.83 10.72 -2.65
N GLU A 162 15.87 11.10 -1.92
CA GLU A 162 16.18 10.58 -0.59
C GLU A 162 15.59 11.51 0.48
N LEU A 163 14.49 11.08 1.13
CA LEU A 163 13.84 11.81 2.22
C LEU A 163 13.96 11.01 3.52
N THR A 164 14.13 11.74 4.63
CA THR A 164 14.09 11.13 5.98
C THR A 164 12.74 11.37 6.64
N GLN A 165 12.27 10.40 7.41
CA GLN A 165 11.06 10.56 8.23
C GLN A 165 11.29 11.49 9.44
N ARG A 166 12.53 11.78 9.78
CA ARG A 166 12.92 12.60 10.92
C ARG A 166 12.91 14.09 10.57
N VAL A 167 11.81 14.57 10.00
CA VAL A 167 11.64 15.96 9.61
C VAL A 167 11.15 16.79 10.79
N GLY A 168 12.08 17.46 11.46
CA GLY A 168 11.83 18.50 12.45
C GLY A 168 11.03 18.08 13.68
N ALA A 169 10.88 19.00 14.62
CA ALA A 169 10.16 18.79 15.89
C ALA A 169 8.62 18.86 15.68
N GLN A 170 8.06 18.04 14.81
CA GLN A 170 6.60 17.83 14.72
C GLN A 170 6.10 16.91 15.85
N GLY A 171 6.77 16.98 17.01
CA GLY A 171 6.57 16.09 18.16
C GLY A 171 5.10 15.84 18.45
N GLY A 172 4.72 14.57 18.44
CA GLY A 172 3.39 14.11 18.79
C GLY A 172 2.29 14.28 17.76
N LYS A 173 2.50 15.02 16.67
CA LYS A 173 1.49 15.16 15.60
C LYS A 173 1.39 13.86 14.78
N TYR A 174 0.19 13.60 14.30
CA TYR A 174 -0.09 12.52 13.35
C TYR A 174 0.57 11.19 13.72
N GLY A 175 0.31 10.73 14.96
CA GLY A 175 0.73 9.41 15.42
C GLY A 175 2.18 9.29 15.83
N GLY A 176 2.84 10.36 16.32
CA GLY A 176 4.15 10.29 16.96
C GLY A 176 5.28 10.98 16.22
N GLY A 177 4.98 11.72 15.13
CA GLY A 177 6.00 12.48 14.42
C GLY A 177 7.01 11.59 13.69
N GLY A 178 8.22 12.10 13.52
CA GLY A 178 9.26 11.49 12.69
C GLY A 178 9.62 10.04 12.99
N ASP A 179 9.41 9.54 14.17
CA ASP A 179 9.69 8.13 14.49
C ASP A 179 8.67 7.14 13.90
N SER A 180 7.47 7.63 13.50
CA SER A 180 6.35 6.80 13.02
C SER A 180 5.95 7.10 11.56
N TRP A 181 6.69 7.95 10.84
CA TRP A 181 6.30 8.42 9.52
C TRP A 181 6.98 7.70 8.34
N CYS A 182 7.38 6.45 8.51
CA CYS A 182 8.01 5.69 7.44
C CYS A 182 7.11 5.57 6.19
N SER A 183 5.83 5.30 6.38
CA SER A 183 4.86 5.16 5.28
C SER A 183 4.66 6.46 4.49
N PRO A 184 4.24 7.59 5.10
CA PRO A 184 4.06 8.84 4.36
C PRO A 184 5.37 9.37 3.75
N THR A 185 6.53 9.14 4.40
CA THR A 185 7.83 9.51 3.84
C THR A 185 8.13 8.72 2.56
N SER A 186 7.87 7.42 2.57
CA SER A 186 8.04 6.57 1.39
C SER A 186 7.10 6.98 0.26
N VAL A 187 5.85 7.38 0.59
CA VAL A 187 4.90 7.93 -0.38
C VAL A 187 5.43 9.24 -0.98
N SER A 188 5.91 10.18 -0.14
CA SER A 188 6.50 11.44 -0.62
C SER A 188 7.68 11.19 -1.56
N MET A 189 8.57 10.23 -1.25
CA MET A 189 9.69 9.88 -2.12
C MET A 189 9.23 9.41 -3.50
N VAL A 190 8.23 8.52 -3.55
CA VAL A 190 7.69 8.00 -4.83
C VAL A 190 6.94 9.08 -5.59
N MET A 191 6.17 9.92 -4.91
CA MET A 191 5.46 11.04 -5.52
C MET A 191 6.44 12.08 -6.10
N ALA A 192 7.51 12.45 -5.37
CA ALA A 192 8.55 13.36 -5.85
C ALA A 192 9.31 12.78 -7.06
N TYR A 193 9.57 11.47 -7.10
CA TYR A 193 10.13 10.81 -8.29
C TYR A 193 9.22 11.00 -9.50
N TRP A 194 7.92 10.72 -9.37
CA TRP A 194 6.99 10.88 -10.48
C TRP A 194 6.78 12.35 -10.87
N ALA A 195 6.82 13.27 -9.90
CA ALA A 195 6.78 14.71 -10.15
C ALA A 195 7.92 15.13 -11.10
N ALA A 196 9.14 14.67 -10.84
CA ALA A 196 10.29 14.96 -11.68
C ALA A 196 10.22 14.28 -13.06
N VAL A 197 9.80 13.00 -13.12
CA VAL A 197 9.77 12.22 -14.38
C VAL A 197 8.67 12.70 -15.33
N LYS A 198 7.55 13.20 -14.79
CA LYS A 198 6.37 13.62 -15.56
C LYS A 198 6.22 15.13 -15.67
N GLU A 199 7.11 15.90 -15.05
CA GLU A 199 7.06 17.37 -15.02
C GLU A 199 5.77 17.90 -14.37
N HIS A 200 5.34 17.23 -13.26
CA HIS A 200 4.17 17.55 -12.45
C HIS A 200 4.58 17.96 -11.03
N PRO A 201 5.07 19.21 -10.83
CA PRO A 201 5.58 19.65 -9.53
C PRO A 201 4.55 19.60 -8.40
N GLU A 202 3.27 19.60 -8.69
CA GLU A 202 2.18 19.46 -7.72
C GLU A 202 2.12 18.08 -7.06
N TRP A 203 2.85 17.08 -7.58
CA TRP A 203 2.98 15.78 -6.95
C TRP A 203 4.13 15.72 -5.93
N ASP A 204 5.02 16.70 -5.94
CA ASP A 204 6.10 16.80 -4.94
C ASP A 204 5.56 17.37 -3.63
N VAL A 205 5.11 16.49 -2.75
CA VAL A 205 4.51 16.82 -1.47
C VAL A 205 5.50 16.63 -0.32
N SER A 206 5.45 17.52 0.66
CA SER A 206 6.28 17.40 1.83
C SER A 206 5.92 16.16 2.67
N VAL A 207 6.89 15.62 3.41
CA VAL A 207 6.65 14.51 4.35
C VAL A 207 5.59 14.87 5.41
N ALA A 208 5.56 16.13 5.85
CA ALA A 208 4.59 16.60 6.83
C ALA A 208 3.16 16.65 6.25
N ASP A 209 3.01 17.08 4.98
CA ASP A 209 1.72 17.08 4.30
C ASP A 209 1.24 15.65 4.01
N ALA A 210 2.15 14.77 3.63
CA ALA A 210 1.83 13.36 3.46
C ALA A 210 1.40 12.70 4.79
N ALA A 211 2.09 13.00 5.90
CA ALA A 211 1.70 12.52 7.22
C ALA A 211 0.32 13.05 7.63
N ALA A 212 0.05 14.34 7.44
CA ALA A 212 -1.28 14.92 7.67
C ALA A 212 -2.35 14.28 6.79
N GLY A 213 -2.01 14.03 5.51
CA GLY A 213 -2.91 13.48 4.50
C GLY A 213 -3.20 11.99 4.63
N THR A 214 -2.37 11.23 5.36
CA THR A 214 -2.51 9.78 5.55
C THR A 214 -2.88 9.38 6.98
N TYR A 215 -2.92 10.35 7.91
CA TYR A 215 -3.22 10.08 9.31
C TYR A 215 -4.61 9.44 9.49
N ASP A 216 -4.63 8.35 10.23
CA ASP A 216 -5.83 7.60 10.63
C ASP A 216 -6.05 7.79 12.14
N PRO A 217 -7.09 8.53 12.55
CA PRO A 217 -7.37 8.79 13.97
C PRO A 217 -7.66 7.53 14.79
N ALA A 218 -8.32 6.53 14.21
CA ALA A 218 -8.63 5.28 14.94
C ALA A 218 -7.38 4.41 15.13
N TYR A 219 -6.51 4.36 14.15
CA TYR A 219 -5.21 3.70 14.23
C TYR A 219 -4.17 4.52 15.00
N GLN A 220 -4.39 5.83 15.15
CA GLN A 220 -3.47 6.81 15.74
C GLN A 220 -2.09 6.84 15.05
N GLY A 221 -2.07 6.69 13.72
CA GLY A 221 -0.84 6.63 12.94
C GLY A 221 -1.05 6.86 11.46
N CYS A 222 0.05 6.89 10.70
CA CYS A 222 0.07 7.09 9.25
C CYS A 222 0.36 5.78 8.48
N GLY A 223 0.32 4.64 9.16
CA GLY A 223 0.66 3.33 8.60
C GLY A 223 -0.50 2.58 7.95
N ASN A 224 -1.71 3.13 7.92
CA ASN A 224 -2.85 2.53 7.23
C ASN A 224 -2.55 2.47 5.72
N TRP A 225 -2.44 1.25 5.17
CA TRP A 225 -1.93 1.05 3.81
C TRP A 225 -2.86 1.62 2.73
N PRO A 226 -4.18 1.35 2.73
CA PRO A 226 -5.12 1.98 1.82
C PRO A 226 -5.10 3.51 1.85
N PHE A 227 -4.95 4.12 3.02
CA PHE A 227 -4.95 5.58 3.14
C PHE A 227 -3.74 6.22 2.47
N ASN A 228 -2.60 5.52 2.48
CA ASN A 228 -1.38 5.98 1.81
C ASN A 228 -1.53 5.99 0.28
N VAL A 229 -2.12 4.96 -0.30
CA VAL A 229 -2.38 4.93 -1.75
C VAL A 229 -3.52 5.88 -2.15
N ALA A 230 -4.55 6.01 -1.31
CA ALA A 230 -5.63 6.97 -1.51
C ALA A 230 -5.13 8.43 -1.44
N PHE A 231 -4.18 8.72 -0.55
CA PHE A 231 -3.53 10.03 -0.51
C PHE A 231 -2.82 10.36 -1.82
N ALA A 232 -2.01 9.45 -2.37
CA ALA A 232 -1.36 9.67 -3.65
C ALA A 232 -2.38 9.90 -4.78
N SER A 233 -3.52 9.20 -4.74
CA SER A 233 -4.56 9.32 -5.76
C SER A 233 -5.28 10.67 -5.73
N ARG A 234 -5.42 11.33 -4.57
CA ARG A 234 -5.99 12.68 -4.49
C ARG A 234 -5.15 13.72 -5.24
N HIS A 235 -3.89 13.45 -5.46
CA HIS A 235 -2.96 14.28 -6.24
C HIS A 235 -2.92 13.91 -7.73
N GLY A 236 -3.74 12.93 -8.18
CA GLY A 236 -3.84 12.55 -9.59
C GLY A 236 -2.99 11.35 -9.98
N LEU A 237 -2.31 10.71 -9.04
CA LEU A 237 -1.66 9.42 -9.26
C LEU A 237 -2.67 8.27 -9.15
N GLU A 238 -2.32 7.10 -9.66
CA GLU A 238 -3.06 5.86 -9.47
C GLU A 238 -2.28 4.96 -8.52
N GLY A 239 -2.97 4.26 -7.62
CA GLY A 239 -2.28 3.31 -6.75
C GLY A 239 -3.21 2.35 -6.04
N TRP A 240 -2.62 1.23 -5.60
CA TRP A 240 -3.27 0.24 -4.74
C TRP A 240 -2.24 -0.53 -3.92
N VAL A 241 -2.72 -1.20 -2.88
CA VAL A 241 -1.92 -2.18 -2.13
C VAL A 241 -1.92 -3.50 -2.91
N ALA A 242 -0.76 -4.11 -3.08
CA ALA A 242 -0.61 -5.41 -3.70
C ALA A 242 0.23 -6.35 -2.81
N ARG A 243 0.14 -7.64 -3.08
CA ARG A 243 1.05 -8.66 -2.53
C ARG A 243 1.76 -9.34 -3.68
N LEU A 244 3.08 -9.24 -3.68
CA LEU A 244 3.91 -9.84 -4.73
C LEU A 244 4.52 -11.14 -4.21
N PRO A 245 4.52 -12.21 -5.00
CA PRO A 245 4.94 -13.54 -4.54
C PRO A 245 6.46 -13.68 -4.37
N SER A 246 7.26 -12.79 -4.94
CA SER A 246 8.72 -12.89 -4.93
C SER A 246 9.40 -11.59 -5.35
N LEU A 247 10.70 -11.48 -5.11
CA LEU A 247 11.52 -10.39 -5.66
C LEU A 247 11.54 -10.39 -7.20
N ALA A 248 11.39 -11.52 -7.86
CA ALA A 248 11.30 -11.56 -9.33
C ALA A 248 10.07 -10.79 -9.85
N ALA A 249 8.95 -10.85 -9.14
CA ALA A 249 7.78 -10.03 -9.46
C ALA A 249 8.05 -8.53 -9.24
N MET A 250 8.76 -8.17 -8.17
CA MET A 250 9.17 -6.79 -7.88
C MET A 250 10.16 -6.26 -8.93
N GLU A 251 11.09 -7.08 -9.38
CA GLU A 251 12.06 -6.75 -10.44
C GLU A 251 11.39 -6.35 -11.75
N ALA A 252 10.23 -6.90 -12.08
CA ALA A 252 9.49 -6.54 -13.28
C ALA A 252 9.04 -5.07 -13.25
N TYR A 253 8.61 -4.55 -12.10
CA TYR A 253 8.27 -3.14 -11.91
C TYR A 253 9.52 -2.26 -11.98
N VAL A 254 10.58 -2.62 -11.27
CA VAL A 254 11.84 -1.86 -11.27
C VAL A 254 12.43 -1.77 -12.67
N SER A 255 12.43 -2.85 -13.46
CA SER A 255 12.90 -2.84 -14.84
C SER A 255 12.08 -1.94 -15.77
N ALA A 256 10.84 -1.64 -15.39
CA ALA A 256 9.95 -0.70 -16.10
C ALA A 256 10.05 0.74 -15.54
N GLY A 257 10.96 1.02 -14.61
CA GLY A 257 11.13 2.35 -14.02
C GLY A 257 10.11 2.68 -12.93
N VAL A 258 9.44 1.68 -12.36
CA VAL A 258 8.43 1.85 -11.30
C VAL A 258 9.04 1.47 -9.95
N PRO A 259 9.32 2.45 -9.06
CA PRO A 259 9.70 2.16 -7.68
C PRO A 259 8.49 1.65 -6.88
N LEU A 260 8.73 0.80 -5.87
CA LEU A 260 7.69 0.23 -5.03
C LEU A 260 7.94 0.59 -3.56
N ILE A 261 6.87 0.71 -2.79
CA ILE A 261 7.00 0.86 -1.32
C ILE A 261 6.71 -0.51 -0.71
N ALA A 262 7.71 -1.11 -0.08
CA ALA A 262 7.59 -2.44 0.53
C ALA A 262 7.39 -2.34 2.04
N SER A 263 6.50 -3.17 2.58
CA SER A 263 6.29 -3.32 4.03
C SER A 263 7.12 -4.49 4.55
N ILE A 264 7.99 -4.24 5.52
CA ILE A 264 8.86 -5.25 6.12
C ILE A 264 8.67 -5.33 7.64
N ARG A 265 8.99 -6.48 8.21
CA ARG A 265 9.16 -6.67 9.65
C ARG A 265 10.53 -7.30 9.88
N VAL A 266 11.29 -6.75 10.84
CA VAL A 266 12.67 -7.19 11.10
C VAL A 266 12.82 -7.56 12.57
N ARG A 267 13.25 -8.78 12.83
CA ARG A 267 13.76 -9.18 14.16
C ARG A 267 15.27 -8.94 14.23
N ALA A 268 15.79 -8.90 15.44
CA ALA A 268 17.21 -8.65 15.64
C ALA A 268 18.10 -9.64 14.85
N GLY A 269 18.99 -9.11 14.03
CA GLY A 269 19.94 -9.90 13.23
C GLY A 269 19.38 -10.47 11.91
N GLU A 270 18.15 -10.14 11.51
CA GLU A 270 17.56 -10.66 10.27
C GLU A 270 17.90 -9.82 9.01
N LEU A 271 18.27 -8.55 9.21
CA LEU A 271 18.59 -7.65 8.08
C LEU A 271 19.85 -6.84 8.39
N ASP A 272 20.97 -7.25 7.81
CA ASP A 272 22.25 -6.59 7.97
C ASP A 272 22.24 -5.18 7.37
N GLY A 273 22.81 -4.21 8.08
CA GLY A 273 22.87 -2.83 7.63
C GLY A 273 21.57 -2.03 7.81
N ALA A 274 20.52 -2.58 8.44
CA ALA A 274 19.34 -1.82 8.80
C ALA A 274 19.68 -0.71 9.83
N PRO A 275 19.08 0.50 9.74
CA PRO A 275 19.35 1.60 10.67
C PRO A 275 18.63 1.40 12.02
N TYR A 276 18.00 0.29 12.23
CA TYR A 276 17.30 -0.12 13.46
C TYR A 276 17.62 -1.58 13.78
N PRO A 277 17.65 -1.99 15.05
CA PRO A 277 17.91 -3.37 15.43
C PRO A 277 16.74 -4.30 15.18
N LYS A 278 15.49 -3.77 15.21
CA LYS A 278 14.23 -4.48 14.96
C LYS A 278 13.11 -3.51 14.63
N THR A 279 12.07 -4.00 13.96
CA THR A 279 10.81 -3.27 13.76
C THR A 279 9.66 -4.25 13.60
N ASP A 280 8.49 -3.94 14.17
CA ASP A 280 7.27 -4.74 13.99
C ASP A 280 6.51 -4.39 12.70
N GLY A 281 6.88 -3.28 12.05
CA GLY A 281 6.38 -2.84 10.74
C GLY A 281 7.15 -1.62 10.27
N HIS A 282 7.63 -1.64 9.02
CA HIS A 282 8.37 -0.53 8.42
C HIS A 282 8.14 -0.49 6.91
N LEU A 283 7.95 0.72 6.41
CA LEU A 283 7.77 0.98 4.98
C LEU A 283 9.03 1.66 4.45
N LEU A 284 9.53 1.16 3.31
CA LEU A 284 10.68 1.71 2.61
C LEU A 284 10.51 1.60 1.10
N VAL A 285 11.25 2.42 0.33
CA VAL A 285 11.14 2.40 -1.12
C VAL A 285 12.19 1.46 -1.71
N VAL A 286 11.74 0.44 -2.44
CA VAL A 286 12.61 -0.35 -3.32
C VAL A 286 12.78 0.42 -4.62
N ARG A 287 14.01 0.84 -4.91
CA ARG A 287 14.38 1.65 -6.06
C ARG A 287 15.24 0.93 -7.09
N GLY A 288 15.76 -0.23 -6.75
CA GLY A 288 16.63 -0.92 -7.68
C GLY A 288 17.21 -2.22 -7.17
N PHE A 289 18.10 -2.77 -8.00
CA PHE A 289 18.89 -3.96 -7.70
C PHE A 289 20.33 -3.76 -8.18
N THR A 290 21.29 -4.19 -7.37
CA THR A 290 22.71 -4.18 -7.77
C THR A 290 22.97 -5.14 -8.93
N ASP A 291 24.15 -5.08 -9.55
CA ASP A 291 24.58 -6.07 -10.57
C ASP A 291 24.63 -7.51 -10.05
N ARG A 292 24.58 -7.70 -8.72
CA ARG A 292 24.55 -9.00 -8.06
C ARG A 292 23.15 -9.41 -7.59
N GLY A 293 22.15 -8.53 -7.80
CA GLY A 293 20.76 -8.74 -7.43
C GLY A 293 20.40 -8.41 -5.99
N ASP A 294 21.29 -7.79 -5.22
CA ASP A 294 20.97 -7.25 -3.91
C ASP A 294 20.04 -6.04 -4.04
N VAL A 295 19.18 -5.82 -3.05
CA VAL A 295 18.09 -4.85 -3.14
C VAL A 295 18.58 -3.46 -2.77
N ILE A 296 18.41 -2.49 -3.68
CA ILE A 296 18.70 -1.07 -3.44
C ILE A 296 17.40 -0.41 -2.94
N VAL A 297 17.48 0.21 -1.78
CA VAL A 297 16.32 0.86 -1.14
C VAL A 297 16.64 2.30 -0.75
N ASN A 298 15.58 3.10 -0.58
CA ASN A 298 15.60 4.28 0.29
C ASN A 298 14.88 3.91 1.59
N ASP A 299 15.61 3.90 2.70
CA ASP A 299 15.08 3.62 4.02
C ASP A 299 14.86 4.94 4.78
N PRO A 300 13.60 5.37 4.98
CA PRO A 300 13.30 6.69 5.54
C PRO A 300 13.72 6.85 7.01
N TYR A 301 13.96 5.76 7.75
CA TYR A 301 14.42 5.83 9.13
C TYR A 301 15.88 6.22 9.27
N ALA A 302 16.66 6.06 8.20
CA ALA A 302 18.08 6.40 8.21
C ALA A 302 18.32 7.92 8.27
N GLU A 303 19.50 8.29 8.75
CA GLU A 303 19.92 9.69 8.79
C GLU A 303 20.17 10.25 7.36
N PRO A 304 19.99 11.56 7.17
CA PRO A 304 20.35 12.21 5.89
C PRO A 304 21.78 11.84 5.44
N GLY A 305 21.90 11.51 4.14
CA GLY A 305 23.16 11.04 3.55
C GLY A 305 23.38 9.53 3.67
N SER A 306 22.47 8.80 4.35
CA SER A 306 22.51 7.33 4.44
C SER A 306 21.15 6.67 4.15
N ILE A 307 20.24 7.42 3.53
CA ILE A 307 18.87 6.96 3.19
C ILE A 307 18.92 5.82 2.17
N ARG A 308 19.75 6.00 1.11
CA ARG A 308 19.99 4.94 0.14
C ARG A 308 20.82 3.82 0.78
N ARG A 309 20.30 2.59 0.74
CA ARG A 309 20.92 1.40 1.33
C ARG A 309 20.90 0.24 0.35
N ILE A 310 21.76 -0.74 0.61
CA ILE A 310 21.77 -2.01 -0.10
C ILE A 310 21.55 -3.10 0.94
N TYR A 311 20.51 -3.90 0.74
CA TYR A 311 20.21 -5.05 1.57
C TYR A 311 20.47 -6.34 0.80
N GLN A 312 21.09 -7.33 1.49
CA GLN A 312 21.30 -8.64 0.91
C GLN A 312 19.97 -9.23 0.48
N ARG A 313 19.91 -9.70 -0.77
CA ARG A 313 18.68 -10.19 -1.42
C ARG A 313 17.88 -11.16 -0.55
N ALA A 314 18.52 -12.23 -0.07
CA ALA A 314 17.83 -13.29 0.67
C ALA A 314 17.32 -12.82 2.05
N GLN A 315 18.06 -11.90 2.71
CA GLN A 315 17.60 -11.30 3.97
C GLN A 315 16.40 -10.40 3.72
N PHE A 316 16.48 -9.52 2.73
CA PHE A 316 15.38 -8.62 2.39
C PHE A 316 14.12 -9.38 1.99
N GLU A 317 14.24 -10.38 1.12
CA GLU A 317 13.09 -11.19 0.67
C GLU A 317 12.40 -11.88 1.85
N ARG A 318 13.19 -12.41 2.80
CA ARG A 318 12.65 -13.04 4.01
C ARG A 318 11.88 -12.06 4.89
N VAL A 319 12.48 -10.92 5.27
CA VAL A 319 11.83 -9.96 6.18
C VAL A 319 10.62 -9.28 5.54
N TRP A 320 10.56 -9.22 4.21
CA TRP A 320 9.43 -8.74 3.45
C TRP A 320 8.31 -9.79 3.36
N GLN A 321 8.63 -11.03 2.98
CA GLN A 321 7.65 -12.12 2.85
C GLN A 321 7.11 -12.56 4.22
N ASP A 322 7.98 -12.86 5.18
CA ASP A 322 7.56 -13.24 6.54
C ASP A 322 6.94 -12.07 7.32
N GLY A 323 7.27 -10.83 6.94
CA GLY A 323 6.80 -9.62 7.62
C GLY A 323 5.42 -9.19 7.22
N SER A 324 5.13 -9.23 5.92
CA SER A 324 3.89 -8.68 5.38
C SER A 324 3.30 -9.51 4.22
N HIS A 325 3.79 -10.72 4.01
CA HIS A 325 3.39 -11.60 2.90
C HIS A 325 3.52 -10.90 1.53
N GLY A 326 4.63 -10.21 1.33
CA GLY A 326 4.92 -9.55 0.06
C GLY A 326 4.16 -8.24 -0.19
N ALA A 327 3.64 -7.60 0.85
CA ALA A 327 2.88 -6.37 0.69
C ALA A 327 3.74 -5.22 0.14
N VAL A 328 3.17 -4.51 -0.84
CA VAL A 328 3.73 -3.30 -1.45
C VAL A 328 2.64 -2.28 -1.74
N TYR A 329 3.00 -0.99 -1.77
CA TYR A 329 2.20 0.00 -2.46
C TYR A 329 2.73 0.13 -3.88
N LEU A 330 1.84 0.06 -4.84
CA LEU A 330 2.05 0.45 -6.22
C LEU A 330 1.45 1.83 -6.40
N ILE A 331 2.27 2.82 -6.75
CA ILE A 331 1.84 4.21 -6.95
C ILE A 331 2.56 4.72 -8.20
N ALA A 332 1.79 5.14 -9.20
CA ALA A 332 2.33 5.67 -10.45
C ALA A 332 1.32 6.59 -11.16
N PRO A 333 1.74 7.33 -12.18
CA PRO A 333 0.81 8.04 -13.06
C PRO A 333 -0.18 7.09 -13.72
N PRO A 334 -1.43 7.54 -14.01
CA PRO A 334 -2.43 6.73 -14.69
C PRO A 334 -1.89 6.12 -15.99
N GLY A 335 -2.18 4.83 -16.20
CA GLY A 335 -1.75 4.08 -17.39
C GLY A 335 -0.31 3.57 -17.37
N VAL A 336 0.42 3.73 -16.27
CA VAL A 336 1.76 3.13 -16.07
C VAL A 336 1.66 1.73 -15.46
N LEU A 337 0.72 1.52 -14.55
CA LEU A 337 0.47 0.25 -13.84
C LEU A 337 -0.49 -0.66 -14.59
#